data_95dbbed0fdf59e27928d8ff7301da1bc
#
_entry.id   95dbbed0fdf59e27928d8ff7301da1bc
#
_cell.length_a   1.000
_cell.length_b   1.000
_cell.length_c   1.000
_cell.angle_alpha   90.00
_cell.angle_beta   90.00
_cell.angle_gamma   90.00
#
_symmetry.space_group_name_H-M   'P 1'
#
loop_
_entity.id
_entity.type
_entity.pdbx_description
1 polymer ?
#
loop_
_entity_poly.entity_id
_entity_poly.type
_entity_poly.pdbx_seq_one_letter_code
_entity_poly.pdbx_strand_id
1 'polypeptide(L)'
;AFLTVFSSCSSDDITTGTVTKPDADKTETNQVSFVAGNQGTRTSLNYDKSNFYWEAGDKIFVKDDEDKFYGSSNAVTDTNVPSFKFMMPGKYSKNKYMVYYPGKDKTNDNVTIAATQTQNGADNTMHFGTSGDCGVGEATLEGGQYKFKLTHAAAYLCFKPSYDHPLETSYVG
;
A
#
# COMPACT_ATOMS: atom_id res chain seq x y z
N ALA A 1 7.76 -62.83 2.07
CA ALA A 1 8.67 -61.78 1.69
C ALA A 1 8.06 -61.03 0.51
N PHE A 2 7.56 -59.84 0.75
CA PHE A 2 7.03 -58.98 -0.32
C PHE A 2 7.98 -57.80 -0.49
N LEU A 3 8.62 -57.75 -1.63
CA LEU A 3 9.49 -56.62 -2.03
C LEU A 3 8.64 -55.61 -2.78
N THR A 4 8.46 -54.42 -2.24
CA THR A 4 7.89 -53.29 -2.97
C THR A 4 9.03 -52.44 -3.54
N VAL A 5 9.14 -52.44 -4.85
CA VAL A 5 10.06 -51.60 -5.62
C VAL A 5 9.40 -50.24 -5.88
N PHE A 6 9.96 -49.16 -5.36
CA PHE A 6 9.59 -47.80 -5.77
C PHE A 6 10.31 -47.46 -7.07
N SER A 7 9.52 -47.35 -8.15
CA SER A 7 9.98 -46.84 -9.42
C SER A 7 9.99 -45.32 -9.37
N SER A 8 11.19 -44.76 -9.42
CA SER A 8 11.41 -43.33 -9.67
C SER A 8 11.34 -43.10 -11.17
N CYS A 9 10.30 -42.43 -11.65
CA CYS A 9 10.24 -41.95 -13.03
C CYS A 9 10.97 -40.60 -13.13
N SER A 10 12.20 -40.62 -13.60
CA SER A 10 12.81 -39.48 -14.24
C SER A 10 12.59 -39.64 -15.75
N SER A 11 11.75 -38.81 -16.33
CA SER A 11 11.58 -38.72 -17.76
C SER A 11 12.45 -37.58 -18.30
N ASP A 12 13.68 -37.97 -18.71
CA ASP A 12 14.44 -37.18 -19.67
C ASP A 12 13.89 -37.52 -21.07
N ASP A 13 13.09 -36.62 -21.61
CA ASP A 13 12.69 -36.69 -23.01
C ASP A 13 13.49 -35.65 -23.81
N ILE A 14 14.58 -36.15 -24.43
CA ILE A 14 15.36 -35.39 -25.40
C ILE A 14 14.69 -35.59 -26.77
N THR A 15 13.81 -34.70 -27.14
CA THR A 15 13.35 -34.59 -28.52
C THR A 15 14.11 -33.50 -29.23
N THR A 16 15.01 -33.90 -30.13
CA THR A 16 15.60 -33.05 -31.16
C THR A 16 14.49 -32.49 -32.06
N GLY A 17 14.25 -31.20 -31.96
CA GLY A 17 13.28 -30.48 -32.79
C GLY A 17 13.54 -28.99 -32.84
N THR A 18 14.17 -28.56 -33.92
CA THR A 18 14.10 -27.22 -34.56
C THR A 18 14.20 -26.01 -33.62
N VAL A 19 15.36 -25.35 -33.68
CA VAL A 19 15.63 -24.04 -33.12
C VAL A 19 14.69 -23.01 -33.75
N THR A 20 13.57 -22.74 -33.11
CA THR A 20 12.83 -21.49 -33.29
C THR A 20 13.38 -20.50 -32.30
N LYS A 21 13.87 -19.42 -32.84
CA LYS A 21 14.37 -18.21 -32.17
C LYS A 21 13.40 -17.83 -31.04
N PRO A 22 13.85 -17.63 -29.78
CA PRO A 22 12.96 -17.14 -28.74
C PRO A 22 12.55 -15.71 -29.12
N ASP A 23 11.25 -15.46 -29.15
CA ASP A 23 10.72 -14.12 -29.21
C ASP A 23 11.23 -13.35 -27.99
N ALA A 24 12.09 -12.38 -28.26
CA ALA A 24 12.49 -11.39 -27.30
C ALA A 24 11.28 -10.46 -27.10
N ASP A 25 10.53 -10.65 -26.04
CA ASP A 25 9.98 -9.58 -25.20
C ASP A 25 9.17 -10.13 -24.00
N LYS A 26 9.84 -10.78 -23.06
CA LYS A 26 9.43 -10.75 -21.68
C LYS A 26 10.44 -9.91 -20.94
N THR A 27 10.17 -8.61 -20.91
CA THR A 27 10.77 -7.71 -19.94
C THR A 27 10.34 -8.27 -18.57
N GLU A 28 11.21 -9.04 -17.93
CA GLU A 28 11.08 -9.34 -16.51
C GLU A 28 11.14 -7.97 -15.80
N THR A 29 9.99 -7.43 -15.51
CA THR A 29 9.90 -6.28 -14.63
C THR A 29 10.34 -6.78 -13.26
N ASN A 30 11.61 -6.58 -12.92
CA ASN A 30 12.14 -6.79 -11.58
C ASN A 30 11.37 -5.87 -10.63
N GLN A 31 10.28 -6.37 -10.09
CA GLN A 31 9.48 -5.66 -9.10
C GLN A 31 10.01 -5.97 -7.73
N VAL A 32 10.28 -4.94 -6.96
CA VAL A 32 10.77 -5.05 -5.59
C VAL A 32 9.62 -4.87 -4.63
N SER A 33 9.57 -5.69 -3.58
CA SER A 33 8.48 -5.63 -2.61
C SER A 33 8.75 -4.67 -1.45
N PHE A 34 7.77 -3.82 -1.20
CA PHE A 34 7.69 -2.92 -0.06
C PHE A 34 6.51 -3.34 0.81
N VAL A 35 6.76 -3.66 2.07
CA VAL A 35 5.76 -4.19 2.99
C VAL A 35 5.45 -3.18 4.09
N ALA A 36 4.20 -2.78 4.15
CA ALA A 36 3.69 -1.95 5.24
C ALA A 36 3.48 -2.82 6.49
N GLY A 37 4.11 -2.45 7.60
CA GLY A 37 3.97 -3.17 8.87
C GLY A 37 2.60 -2.97 9.53
N ASN A 38 2.29 -3.80 10.54
CA ASN A 38 1.01 -3.81 11.27
C ASN A 38 0.77 -2.60 12.19
N GLN A 39 1.75 -1.73 12.36
CA GLN A 39 1.64 -0.53 13.21
C GLN A 39 2.13 0.68 12.43
N GLY A 40 1.25 1.61 12.19
CA GLY A 40 1.55 2.86 11.50
C GLY A 40 0.30 3.43 10.84
N THR A 41 0.43 4.61 10.40
CA THR A 41 -0.54 5.50 9.81
C THR A 41 -1.08 4.98 8.48
N ARG A 42 -2.38 5.05 8.29
CA ARG A 42 -3.15 4.56 7.15
C ARG A 42 -4.37 5.44 6.91
N THR A 43 -5.11 5.20 5.86
CA THR A 43 -6.10 6.10 5.28
C THR A 43 -7.47 6.14 5.95
N SER A 44 -7.77 5.19 6.80
CA SER A 44 -8.97 5.21 7.64
C SER A 44 -8.65 4.95 9.10
N LEU A 45 -9.37 5.59 10.01
CA LEU A 45 -9.21 5.49 11.45
C LEU A 45 -10.35 4.70 12.07
N ASN A 46 -10.03 3.66 12.82
CA ASN A 46 -10.95 3.06 13.74
C ASN A 46 -10.88 3.81 15.07
N TYR A 47 -11.92 4.55 15.43
CA TYR A 47 -11.95 5.39 16.64
C TYR A 47 -11.78 4.60 17.94
N ASP A 48 -12.34 3.39 18.03
CA ASP A 48 -12.30 2.59 19.25
C ASP A 48 -10.90 2.06 19.58
N LYS A 49 -10.09 1.84 18.54
CA LYS A 49 -8.76 1.24 18.67
C LYS A 49 -7.62 2.19 18.30
N SER A 50 -7.92 3.39 17.81
CA SER A 50 -6.94 4.33 17.25
C SER A 50 -6.03 3.69 16.19
N ASN A 51 -6.55 2.71 15.47
CA ASN A 51 -5.83 2.02 14.41
C ASN A 51 -6.23 2.58 13.05
N PHE A 52 -5.24 2.79 12.23
CA PHE A 52 -5.44 3.17 10.83
C PHE A 52 -5.28 1.95 9.92
N TYR A 53 -6.00 1.93 8.82
CA TYR A 53 -6.05 0.83 7.86
C TYR A 53 -5.85 1.32 6.43
N TRP A 54 -5.26 0.47 5.61
CA TRP A 54 -5.22 0.66 4.17
C TRP A 54 -6.61 0.43 3.57
N GLU A 55 -6.96 1.24 2.58
CA GLU A 55 -8.24 1.17 1.90
C GLU A 55 -8.07 0.79 0.42
N ALA A 56 -9.12 0.23 -0.17
CA ALA A 56 -9.11 -0.15 -1.57
C ALA A 56 -8.71 1.02 -2.48
N GLY A 57 -7.75 0.78 -3.36
CA GLY A 57 -7.19 1.79 -4.26
C GLY A 57 -5.93 2.47 -3.75
N ASP A 58 -5.54 2.28 -2.48
CA ASP A 58 -4.33 2.90 -1.94
C ASP A 58 -3.07 2.38 -2.64
N LYS A 59 -2.14 3.30 -2.90
CA LYS A 59 -0.83 3.08 -3.48
C LYS A 59 0.23 3.85 -2.74
N ILE A 60 1.45 3.36 -2.79
CA ILE A 60 2.62 4.10 -2.31
C ILE A 60 3.50 4.56 -3.47
N PHE A 61 4.36 5.52 -3.19
CA PHE A 61 5.30 6.07 -4.13
C PHE A 61 6.70 6.07 -3.53
N VAL A 62 7.70 5.75 -4.36
CA VAL A 62 9.11 5.70 -3.95
C VAL A 62 9.98 6.21 -5.10
N LYS A 63 11.04 6.97 -4.76
CA LYS A 63 12.10 7.28 -5.72
C LYS A 63 13.09 6.13 -5.78
N ASP A 64 13.40 5.69 -6.99
CA ASP A 64 14.38 4.64 -7.22
C ASP A 64 15.84 5.16 -7.15
N ASP A 65 16.81 4.32 -7.51
CA ASP A 65 18.23 4.68 -7.52
C ASP A 65 18.59 5.78 -8.53
N GLU A 66 17.77 5.97 -9.55
CA GLU A 66 17.90 7.00 -10.58
C GLU A 66 17.10 8.28 -10.25
N ASP A 67 16.61 8.42 -9.01
CA ASP A 67 15.73 9.50 -8.53
C ASP A 67 14.39 9.61 -9.29
N LYS A 68 14.02 8.56 -10.02
CA LYS A 68 12.75 8.50 -10.71
C LYS A 68 11.64 8.08 -9.73
N PHE A 69 10.55 8.83 -9.74
CA PHE A 69 9.42 8.63 -8.86
C PHE A 69 8.43 7.60 -9.44
N TYR A 70 8.23 6.51 -8.73
CA TYR A 70 7.34 5.42 -9.15
C TYR A 70 6.20 5.23 -8.15
N GLY A 71 5.00 5.00 -8.68
CA GLY A 71 3.89 4.43 -7.91
C GLY A 71 3.95 2.91 -7.90
N SER A 72 3.40 2.28 -6.86
CA SER A 72 3.28 0.82 -6.83
C SER A 72 2.45 0.31 -8.01
N SER A 73 2.88 -0.81 -8.60
CA SER A 73 2.18 -1.43 -9.74
C SER A 73 0.85 -2.06 -9.34
N ASN A 74 0.75 -2.49 -8.09
CA ASN A 74 -0.49 -2.95 -7.46
C ASN A 74 -1.06 -1.88 -6.52
N ALA A 75 -2.33 -2.02 -6.21
CA ALA A 75 -3.04 -1.22 -5.22
C ALA A 75 -3.70 -2.15 -4.20
N VAL A 76 -4.05 -1.61 -3.04
CA VAL A 76 -4.84 -2.34 -2.05
C VAL A 76 -6.19 -2.70 -2.64
N THR A 77 -6.65 -3.93 -2.44
CA THR A 77 -7.89 -4.45 -3.05
C THR A 77 -9.09 -4.38 -2.12
N ASP A 78 -8.84 -4.44 -0.81
CA ASP A 78 -9.87 -4.53 0.21
C ASP A 78 -9.87 -3.31 1.13
N THR A 79 -10.91 -3.18 1.94
CA THR A 79 -11.01 -2.14 2.98
C THR A 79 -10.49 -2.66 4.33
N ASN A 80 -10.06 -1.74 5.20
CA ASN A 80 -9.57 -2.06 6.54
C ASN A 80 -8.39 -3.07 6.56
N VAL A 81 -7.49 -2.97 5.58
CA VAL A 81 -6.35 -3.87 5.45
C VAL A 81 -5.23 -3.48 6.42
N PRO A 82 -4.84 -4.35 7.37
CA PRO A 82 -3.86 -3.99 8.39
C PRO A 82 -2.41 -3.96 7.89
N SER A 83 -2.09 -4.66 6.83
CA SER A 83 -0.76 -4.74 6.23
C SER A 83 -0.89 -5.05 4.75
N PHE A 84 -0.04 -4.49 3.91
CA PHE A 84 -0.08 -4.74 2.48
C PHE A 84 1.32 -4.80 1.87
N LYS A 85 1.47 -5.64 0.85
CA LYS A 85 2.70 -5.79 0.08
C LYS A 85 2.56 -5.04 -1.24
N PHE A 86 3.25 -3.92 -1.34
CA PHE A 86 3.32 -3.12 -2.56
C PHE A 86 4.45 -3.61 -3.45
N MET A 87 4.20 -3.67 -4.75
CA MET A 87 5.16 -4.06 -5.76
C MET A 87 5.65 -2.82 -6.49
N MET A 88 6.94 -2.50 -6.33
CA MET A 88 7.53 -1.28 -6.88
C MET A 88 8.32 -1.58 -8.13
N PRO A 89 7.99 -0.95 -9.27
CA PRO A 89 8.87 -0.93 -10.43
C PRO A 89 10.06 0.00 -10.19
N GLY A 90 11.17 -0.23 -10.88
CA GLY A 90 12.38 0.57 -10.74
C GLY A 90 13.55 -0.22 -10.17
N LYS A 91 14.64 0.46 -9.89
CA LYS A 91 15.88 -0.12 -9.38
C LYS A 91 16.11 0.29 -7.93
N TYR A 92 16.27 -0.67 -7.05
CA TYR A 92 16.43 -0.45 -5.61
C TYR A 92 17.61 -1.28 -5.11
N SER A 93 18.77 -0.66 -4.96
CA SER A 93 20.02 -1.30 -4.47
C SER A 93 20.47 -0.80 -3.10
N LYS A 94 19.95 0.33 -2.63
CA LYS A 94 20.25 0.91 -1.32
C LYS A 94 19.51 0.16 -0.20
N ASN A 95 20.03 0.23 1.01
CA ASN A 95 19.39 -0.37 2.18
C ASN A 95 18.13 0.37 2.65
N LYS A 96 17.95 1.64 2.24
CA LYS A 96 16.86 2.50 2.70
C LYS A 96 16.31 3.37 1.59
N TYR A 97 15.00 3.59 1.61
CA TYR A 97 14.29 4.49 0.71
C TYR A 97 13.17 5.22 1.43
N MET A 98 12.92 6.45 1.03
CA MET A 98 11.72 7.18 1.50
C MET A 98 10.49 6.69 0.75
N VAL A 99 9.46 6.37 1.51
CA VAL A 99 8.14 5.97 1.03
C VAL A 99 7.18 7.11 1.25
N TYR A 100 6.36 7.41 0.24
CA TYR A 100 5.37 8.47 0.24
C TYR A 100 3.98 7.89 0.00
N TYR A 101 3.04 8.34 0.78
CA TYR A 101 1.61 8.14 0.56
C TYR A 101 0.96 9.52 0.40
N PRO A 102 0.63 9.96 -0.82
CA PRO A 102 0.10 11.31 -1.05
C PRO A 102 -1.42 11.41 -0.88
N GLY A 103 -2.08 10.36 -0.46
CA GLY A 103 -3.53 10.26 -0.37
C GLY A 103 -4.13 9.38 -1.47
N LYS A 104 -5.42 9.12 -1.33
CA LYS A 104 -6.17 8.30 -2.28
C LYS A 104 -6.26 9.00 -3.64
N ASP A 105 -6.18 8.21 -4.71
CA ASP A 105 -6.29 8.68 -6.11
C ASP A 105 -5.25 9.75 -6.54
N LYS A 106 -4.14 9.87 -5.79
CA LYS A 106 -3.03 10.74 -6.15
C LYS A 106 -1.99 9.98 -6.97
N THR A 107 -1.31 10.69 -7.84
CA THR A 107 -0.34 10.10 -8.80
C THR A 107 1.09 10.64 -8.63
N ASN A 108 1.31 11.57 -7.71
CA ASN A 108 2.59 12.24 -7.48
C ASN A 108 2.81 12.52 -5.99
N ASP A 109 3.90 13.19 -5.66
CA ASP A 109 4.29 13.60 -4.30
C ASP A 109 3.60 14.89 -3.80
N ASN A 110 2.71 15.48 -4.59
CA ASN A 110 1.97 16.67 -4.20
C ASN A 110 0.66 16.31 -3.50
N VAL A 111 0.48 16.83 -2.31
CA VAL A 111 -0.75 16.65 -1.53
C VAL A 111 -1.54 17.95 -1.52
N THR A 112 -2.81 17.86 -1.85
CA THR A 112 -3.75 18.97 -1.71
C THR A 112 -4.75 18.63 -0.61
N ILE A 113 -4.72 19.39 0.48
CA ILE A 113 -5.73 19.29 1.52
C ILE A 113 -6.98 20.02 1.02
N ALA A 114 -8.10 19.32 0.96
CA ALA A 114 -9.35 19.89 0.51
C ALA A 114 -9.84 20.97 1.49
N ALA A 115 -10.20 22.14 0.98
CA ALA A 115 -10.74 23.24 1.79
C ALA A 115 -12.10 22.88 2.42
N THR A 116 -12.86 22.01 1.74
CA THR A 116 -14.13 21.48 2.24
C THR A 116 -14.01 19.98 2.39
N GLN A 117 -14.36 19.46 3.55
CA GLN A 117 -14.35 18.04 3.85
C GLN A 117 -15.74 17.62 4.32
N THR A 118 -16.26 16.53 3.74
CA THR A 118 -17.58 16.01 4.10
C THR A 118 -17.44 14.67 4.78
N GLN A 119 -17.91 14.57 6.00
CA GLN A 119 -17.99 13.33 6.76
C GLN A 119 -19.38 12.72 6.61
N ASN A 120 -19.44 11.46 6.18
CA ASN A 120 -20.69 10.70 6.04
C ASN A 120 -20.93 9.85 7.29
N GLY A 121 -21.52 10.45 8.32
CA GLY A 121 -21.79 9.78 9.59
C GLY A 121 -20.76 10.06 10.68
N ALA A 122 -21.17 9.95 11.94
CA ALA A 122 -20.42 10.39 13.12
C ALA A 122 -19.03 9.71 13.27
N ASP A 123 -18.93 8.45 12.92
CA ASP A 123 -17.70 7.65 13.09
C ASP A 123 -17.05 7.26 11.75
N ASN A 124 -17.39 7.94 10.66
CA ASN A 124 -16.88 7.66 9.33
C ASN A 124 -15.66 8.54 9.00
N THR A 125 -14.52 7.91 8.73
CA THR A 125 -13.27 8.58 8.34
C THR A 125 -12.86 8.34 6.90
N MET A 126 -13.71 7.76 6.07
CA MET A 126 -13.40 7.42 4.67
C MET A 126 -13.02 8.65 3.82
N HIS A 127 -13.46 9.82 4.21
CA HIS A 127 -13.10 11.07 3.54
C HIS A 127 -11.64 11.47 3.73
N PHE A 128 -10.92 10.96 4.73
CA PHE A 128 -9.53 11.34 5.00
C PHE A 128 -8.64 11.12 3.78
N GLY A 129 -8.68 9.93 3.19
CA GLY A 129 -7.85 9.59 2.05
C GLY A 129 -8.02 10.52 0.83
N THR A 130 -9.24 10.99 0.58
CA THR A 130 -9.55 11.92 -0.53
C THR A 130 -9.33 13.37 -0.18
N SER A 131 -9.42 13.73 1.10
CA SER A 131 -9.36 15.10 1.59
C SER A 131 -7.95 15.60 1.95
N GLY A 132 -6.92 14.79 1.74
CA GLY A 132 -5.53 15.19 1.93
C GLY A 132 -4.79 14.43 3.03
N ASP A 133 -5.29 13.26 3.45
CA ASP A 133 -4.49 12.37 4.28
C ASP A 133 -3.23 11.95 3.51
N CYS A 134 -2.10 12.11 4.14
CA CYS A 134 -0.81 11.81 3.55
C CYS A 134 0.18 11.36 4.61
N GLY A 135 1.16 10.59 4.19
CA GLY A 135 2.17 10.06 5.09
C GLY A 135 3.51 9.86 4.41
N VAL A 136 4.54 9.87 5.22
CA VAL A 136 5.91 9.57 4.81
C VAL A 136 6.52 8.55 5.75
N GLY A 137 7.46 7.76 5.24
CA GLY A 137 8.18 6.80 6.05
C GLY A 137 9.49 6.38 5.41
N GLU A 138 10.39 5.83 6.21
CA GLU A 138 11.61 5.20 5.71
C GLU A 138 11.40 3.69 5.62
N ALA A 139 11.64 3.13 4.45
CA ALA A 139 11.69 1.69 4.24
C ALA A 139 13.12 1.20 4.41
N THR A 140 13.29 0.10 5.15
CA THR A 140 14.59 -0.56 5.38
C THR A 140 14.55 -1.97 4.81
N LEU A 141 15.63 -2.37 4.14
CA LEU A 141 15.76 -3.72 3.58
C LEU A 141 15.96 -4.75 4.69
N GLU A 142 15.01 -5.67 4.81
CA GLU A 142 15.04 -6.76 5.78
C GLU A 142 14.53 -8.06 5.12
N GLY A 143 15.35 -9.10 5.13
CA GLY A 143 14.97 -10.40 4.58
C GLY A 143 14.58 -10.36 3.10
N GLY A 144 15.22 -9.51 2.30
CA GLY A 144 14.93 -9.37 0.85
C GLY A 144 13.69 -8.56 0.51
N GLN A 145 13.09 -7.87 1.49
CA GLN A 145 11.94 -6.98 1.31
C GLN A 145 12.20 -5.67 2.03
N TYR A 146 11.67 -4.58 1.51
CA TYR A 146 11.68 -3.29 2.19
C TYR A 146 10.50 -3.20 3.14
N LYS A 147 10.77 -3.06 4.43
CA LYS A 147 9.72 -2.87 5.45
C LYS A 147 9.65 -1.41 5.85
N PHE A 148 8.44 -0.88 5.99
CA PHE A 148 8.23 0.51 6.35
C PHE A 148 7.01 0.71 7.24
N LYS A 149 7.01 1.87 7.90
CA LYS A 149 5.85 2.46 8.57
C LYS A 149 5.71 3.89 8.09
N LEU A 150 4.49 4.33 7.83
CA LEU A 150 4.24 5.73 7.52
C LEU A 150 4.00 6.51 8.82
N THR A 151 4.40 7.75 8.81
CA THR A 151 3.99 8.77 9.79
C THR A 151 3.07 9.74 9.07
N HIS A 152 1.90 10.05 9.64
CA HIS A 152 1.01 11.05 9.06
C HIS A 152 1.71 12.41 8.98
N ALA A 153 1.58 13.05 7.84
CA ALA A 153 1.97 14.44 7.65
C ALA A 153 0.78 15.39 7.86
N ALA A 154 -0.44 14.86 7.90
CA ALA A 154 -1.66 15.58 8.25
C ALA A 154 -2.07 15.31 9.70
N ALA A 155 -2.71 16.30 10.34
CA ALA A 155 -3.33 16.18 11.66
C ALA A 155 -4.85 16.33 11.54
N TYR A 156 -5.58 15.62 12.39
CA TYR A 156 -7.04 15.64 12.40
C TYR A 156 -7.57 16.10 13.74
N LEU A 157 -8.60 16.94 13.70
CA LEU A 157 -9.33 17.37 14.88
C LEU A 157 -10.62 16.55 15.00
N CYS A 158 -10.75 15.78 16.08
CA CYS A 158 -12.01 15.11 16.42
C CYS A 158 -12.85 16.04 17.29
N PHE A 159 -13.97 16.49 16.77
CA PHE A 159 -14.92 17.32 17.50
C PHE A 159 -16.12 16.47 17.90
N LYS A 160 -16.34 16.28 19.21
CA LYS A 160 -17.50 15.55 19.77
C LYS A 160 -18.35 16.51 20.58
N PRO A 161 -19.32 17.21 19.97
CA PRO A 161 -20.20 18.09 20.70
C PRO A 161 -21.09 17.27 21.62
N SER A 162 -21.24 17.68 22.88
CA SER A 162 -22.24 17.17 23.80
C SER A 162 -23.24 18.27 24.13
N TYR A 163 -24.50 17.88 24.29
CA TYR A 163 -25.56 18.81 24.58
C TYR A 163 -26.56 18.16 25.52
N ASP A 164 -26.91 18.86 26.60
CA ASP A 164 -27.76 18.34 27.68
C ASP A 164 -29.26 18.50 27.41
N HIS A 165 -29.63 19.14 26.30
CA HIS A 165 -31.03 19.36 25.91
C HIS A 165 -31.26 18.90 24.46
N PRO A 166 -32.47 18.41 24.11
CA PRO A 166 -32.77 18.06 22.73
C PRO A 166 -32.66 19.29 21.84
N LEU A 167 -31.85 19.16 20.79
CA LEU A 167 -31.71 20.18 19.76
C LEU A 167 -32.89 20.06 18.79
N GLU A 168 -33.76 21.07 18.73
CA GLU A 168 -34.83 21.11 17.74
C GLU A 168 -34.30 21.31 16.30
N THR A 169 -33.25 22.12 16.17
CA THR A 169 -32.46 22.25 14.93
C THR A 169 -31.10 22.85 15.25
N SER A 170 -30.03 22.22 14.78
CA SER A 170 -28.67 22.76 14.90
C SER A 170 -27.94 22.66 13.57
N TYR A 171 -27.39 23.77 13.15
CA TYR A 171 -26.49 23.86 12.02
C TYR A 171 -25.09 24.15 12.53
N VAL A 172 -24.13 23.28 12.18
CA VAL A 172 -22.71 23.57 12.34
C VAL A 172 -22.22 24.01 10.97
N GLY A 173 -21.87 25.27 10.85
CA GLY A 173 -21.31 25.85 9.63
C GLY A 173 -19.78 25.83 9.64
#